data_514bb596370a4a103ae192d5e4509a95
#
_entry.id   514bb596370a4a103ae192d5e4509a95
#
_cell.length_a   1.000
_cell.length_b   1.000
_cell.length_c   1.000
_cell.angle_alpha   90.00
_cell.angle_beta   90.00
_cell.angle_gamma   90.00
#
_symmetry.space_group_name_H-M   'P 1'
#
loop_
_entity.id
_entity.type
_entity.pdbx_description
1 polymer ?
#
loop_
_entity_poly.entity_id
_entity_poly.type
_entity_poly.pdbx_seq_one_letter_code
_entity_poly.pdbx_strand_id
1 'polypeptide(L)'
;MPSLDEKPGSQSQQTLKAGTISFDGSGIDCLVRKMSSHGANLEVESQIGIPNSFDLVIDTEHSNHHCRVVWRKARRIGIAFD
;
A
#
# COMPACT_ATOMS: atom_id res chain seq x y z
N MET A 1 28.47 -9.89 7.11
CA MET A 1 28.10 -9.85 6.85
C MET A 1 27.37 -9.63 6.76
N PRO A 2 27.30 -9.45 6.71
CA PRO A 2 26.47 -9.21 6.46
C PRO A 2 25.70 -9.17 5.99
N SER A 3 25.89 -9.07 5.94
CA SER A 3 25.34 -9.06 5.44
C SER A 3 24.64 -9.24 4.99
N LEU A 4 24.62 -9.27 5.01
CA LEU A 4 24.10 -9.45 4.58
C LEU A 4 23.31 -9.59 4.09
N ASP A 5 23.15 -9.66 4.24
CA ASP A 5 22.60 -9.71 3.90
C ASP A 5 21.98 -9.40 3.29
N GLU A 6 21.94 -9.03 3.13
CA GLU A 6 21.58 -8.54 2.65
C GLU A 6 21.27 -8.60 1.80
N LYS A 7 21.11 -8.89 1.41
CA LYS A 7 20.87 -9.04 0.55
C LYS A 7 20.39 -8.65 -0.17
N PRO A 8 20.61 -8.66 -0.30
CA PRO A 8 20.28 -7.85 -1.27
C PRO A 8 19.21 -7.79 -2.05
N GLY A 9 19.33 -7.41 -2.83
CA GLY A 9 18.44 -7.21 -3.81
C GLY A 9 17.09 -7.62 -3.47
N SER A 10 17.03 -8.65 -2.97
CA SER A 10 15.78 -9.18 -2.65
C SER A 10 14.98 -8.35 -1.74
N GLN A 11 15.62 -7.56 -1.01
CA GLN A 11 14.93 -6.83 -0.05
C GLN A 11 14.10 -5.77 -0.59
N SER A 12 14.34 -5.38 -1.73
CA SER A 12 13.64 -4.26 -2.23
C SER A 12 12.16 -4.46 -2.29
N GLN A 13 11.70 -5.67 -2.42
CA GLN A 13 10.31 -5.89 -2.56
C GLN A 13 9.55 -5.93 -1.27
N GLN A 14 10.23 -5.98 -0.17
CA GLN A 14 9.60 -6.13 1.13
C GLN A 14 9.48 -4.83 1.87
N THR A 15 9.20 -3.77 1.17
CA THR A 15 9.04 -2.47 1.78
C THR A 15 7.73 -2.40 2.54
N LEU A 16 7.77 -1.98 3.77
CA LEU A 16 6.59 -1.70 4.56
C LEU A 16 6.56 -0.21 4.83
N LYS A 17 5.58 0.47 4.28
CA LYS A 17 5.44 1.90 4.47
C LYS A 17 4.09 2.20 5.08
N ALA A 18 4.06 3.18 5.96
CA ALA A 18 2.81 3.65 6.52
C ALA A 18 2.09 4.48 5.46
N GLY A 19 0.83 4.23 5.28
CA GLY A 19 0.02 4.96 4.33
C GLY A 19 -1.37 5.22 4.86
N THR A 20 -2.11 6.05 4.13
CA THR A 20 -3.48 6.39 4.46
C THR A 20 -4.33 6.23 3.22
N ILE A 21 -5.41 5.47 3.35
CA ILE A 21 -6.43 5.36 2.34
C ILE A 21 -7.39 6.53 2.52
N SER A 22 -7.43 7.43 1.56
CA SER A 22 -8.20 8.67 1.66
C SER A 22 -9.37 8.67 0.69
N PHE A 23 -10.57 8.91 1.19
CA PHE A 23 -11.77 9.01 0.38
C PHE A 23 -12.85 9.81 1.13
N ASP A 24 -13.57 10.62 0.42
CA ASP A 24 -14.72 11.37 0.97
C ASP A 24 -14.44 12.06 2.31
N GLY A 25 -13.26 12.60 2.47
CA GLY A 25 -12.89 13.28 3.70
C GLY A 25 -12.51 12.35 4.84
N SER A 26 -12.48 11.04 4.60
CA SER A 26 -12.07 10.06 5.59
C SER A 26 -10.68 9.55 5.30
N GLY A 27 -10.01 9.04 6.32
CA GLY A 27 -8.70 8.42 6.18
C GLY A 27 -8.63 7.15 6.99
N ILE A 28 -8.09 6.10 6.39
CA ILE A 28 -7.91 4.81 7.05
C ILE A 28 -6.45 4.43 6.96
N ASP A 29 -5.85 4.12 8.09
CA ASP A 29 -4.44 3.72 8.13
C ASP A 29 -4.25 2.39 7.45
N CYS A 30 -3.15 2.26 6.73
CA CYS A 30 -2.78 1.00 6.11
C CYS A 30 -1.28 0.84 6.07
N LEU A 31 -0.83 -0.37 5.80
CA LEU A 31 0.57 -0.64 5.51
C LEU A 31 0.69 -0.96 4.03
N VAL A 32 1.60 -0.29 3.36
CA VAL A 32 1.86 -0.49 1.94
C VAL A 32 2.95 -1.55 1.80
N ARG A 33 2.63 -2.61 1.11
CA ARG A 33 3.55 -3.72 0.87
C ARG A 33 3.76 -3.89 -0.62
N LYS A 34 4.90 -4.34 -1.03
CA LYS A 34 5.20 -4.71 -2.42
C LYS A 34 4.77 -3.67 -3.44
N MET A 35 5.15 -2.44 -3.21
CA MET A 35 4.81 -1.37 -4.12
C MET A 35 5.63 -1.43 -5.40
N SER A 36 4.98 -1.17 -6.53
CA SER A 36 5.64 -1.07 -7.82
C SER A 36 5.11 0.16 -8.55
N SER A 37 5.54 0.36 -9.77
CA SER A 37 5.03 1.48 -10.56
C SER A 37 3.59 1.28 -11.00
N HIS A 38 3.06 0.06 -10.91
CA HIS A 38 1.72 -0.25 -11.38
C HIS A 38 0.70 -0.34 -10.26
N GLY A 39 1.14 -0.64 -9.06
CA GLY A 39 0.24 -0.84 -7.95
C GLY A 39 0.95 -1.28 -6.70
N ALA A 40 0.18 -1.75 -5.75
CA ALA A 40 0.73 -2.19 -4.46
C ALA A 40 -0.25 -3.13 -3.77
N ASN A 41 0.23 -3.78 -2.74
CA ASN A 41 -0.62 -4.52 -1.81
C ASN A 41 -0.73 -3.70 -0.54
N LEU A 42 -1.93 -3.55 -0.03
CA LEU A 42 -2.17 -2.83 1.22
C LEU A 42 -2.66 -3.80 2.27
N GLU A 43 -2.24 -3.54 3.49
CA GLU A 43 -2.71 -4.31 4.62
C GLU A 43 -3.52 -3.38 5.52
N VAL A 44 -4.73 -3.78 5.87
CA VAL A 44 -5.66 -2.96 6.67
C VAL A 44 -6.23 -3.80 7.81
N GLU A 45 -6.74 -3.16 8.82
CA GLU A 45 -7.40 -3.89 9.91
C GLU A 45 -8.77 -4.41 9.48
N SER A 46 -9.45 -3.66 8.66
CA SER A 46 -10.77 -4.02 8.17
C SER A 46 -11.00 -3.39 6.82
N GLN A 47 -11.67 -4.09 5.95
CA GLN A 47 -12.04 -3.55 4.65
C GLN A 47 -13.42 -2.90 4.63
N ILE A 48 -14.11 -2.91 5.75
CA ILE A 48 -15.44 -2.36 5.81
C ILE A 48 -15.39 -0.86 5.54
N GLY A 49 -16.19 -0.41 4.59
CA GLY A 49 -16.24 1.01 4.23
C GLY A 49 -15.20 1.48 3.24
N ILE A 50 -14.28 0.63 2.83
CA ILE A 50 -13.27 1.03 1.85
C ILE A 50 -13.86 0.90 0.44
N PRO A 51 -13.95 2.00 -0.33
CA PRO A 51 -14.53 1.96 -1.66
C PRO A 51 -13.57 1.30 -2.67
N ASN A 52 -14.04 1.12 -3.88
CA ASN A 52 -13.24 0.51 -4.95
C ASN A 52 -12.22 1.46 -5.57
N SER A 53 -12.33 2.74 -5.29
CA SER A 53 -11.38 3.75 -5.76
C SER A 53 -11.13 4.72 -4.63
N PHE A 54 -9.90 5.13 -4.47
CA PHE A 54 -9.52 6.07 -3.41
C PHE A 54 -8.13 6.62 -3.71
N ASP A 55 -7.70 7.56 -2.89
CA ASP A 55 -6.34 8.08 -2.96
C ASP A 55 -5.50 7.40 -1.90
N LEU A 56 -4.33 6.95 -2.26
CA LEU A 56 -3.37 6.41 -1.34
C LEU A 56 -2.31 7.45 -1.05
N VAL A 57 -2.19 7.84 0.20
CA VAL A 57 -1.17 8.78 0.65
C VAL A 57 -0.08 7.98 1.35
N ILE A 58 1.14 8.10 0.89
CA ILE A 58 2.28 7.43 1.51
C ILE A 58 3.01 8.45 2.36
N ASP A 59 2.94 8.29 3.65
CA ASP A 59 3.36 9.31 4.61
C ASP A 59 4.81 9.69 4.47
N THR A 60 5.69 8.72 4.35
CA THR A 60 7.12 8.98 4.28
C THR A 60 7.54 9.67 2.99
N GLU A 61 6.76 9.54 1.97
CA GLU A 61 7.08 10.11 0.66
C GLU A 61 6.27 11.36 0.36
N HIS A 62 5.33 11.68 1.22
CA HIS A 62 4.41 12.79 0.98
C HIS A 62 3.76 12.68 -0.40
N SER A 63 3.51 11.47 -0.84
CA SER A 63 2.97 11.24 -2.16
C SER A 63 1.51 10.83 -2.09
N ASN A 64 0.77 11.17 -3.12
CA ASN A 64 -0.65 10.88 -3.23
C ASN A 64 -0.88 10.19 -4.57
N HIS A 65 -1.44 9.01 -4.53
CA HIS A 65 -1.67 8.21 -5.73
C HIS A 65 -3.14 7.84 -5.83
N HIS A 66 -3.78 8.24 -6.92
CA HIS A 66 -5.14 7.77 -7.16
C HIS A 66 -5.08 6.32 -7.61
N CYS A 67 -5.89 5.47 -7.03
CA CYS A 67 -5.84 4.04 -7.30
C CYS A 67 -7.20 3.40 -7.24
N ARG A 68 -7.26 2.18 -7.74
CA ARG A 68 -8.48 1.37 -7.70
C ARG A 68 -8.17 -0.01 -7.18
N VAL A 69 -9.15 -0.62 -6.56
CA VAL A 69 -9.02 -1.96 -6.02
C VAL A 69 -9.14 -2.97 -7.14
N VAL A 70 -8.19 -3.88 -7.24
CA VAL A 70 -8.21 -4.95 -8.23
C VAL A 70 -8.52 -6.30 -7.60
N TRP A 71 -8.27 -6.47 -6.30
CA TRP A 71 -8.69 -7.66 -5.58
C TRP A 71 -8.75 -7.35 -4.08
N ARG A 72 -9.53 -8.16 -3.38
CA ARG A 72 -9.66 -8.05 -1.93
C ARG A 72 -9.53 -9.43 -1.31
N LYS A 73 -8.90 -9.49 -0.15
CA LYS A 73 -8.72 -10.75 0.54
C LYS A 73 -8.47 -10.49 2.01
N ALA A 74 -9.40 -10.85 2.85
CA ALA A 74 -9.27 -10.70 4.30
C ALA A 74 -8.83 -9.27 4.66
N ARG A 75 -7.61 -9.11 5.12
CA ARG A 75 -7.07 -7.81 5.54
C ARG A 75 -6.15 -7.21 4.48
N ARG A 76 -6.19 -7.73 3.27
CA ARG A 76 -5.31 -7.25 2.21
C ARG A 76 -6.10 -6.79 1.01
N ILE A 77 -5.60 -5.76 0.38
CA ILE A 77 -6.20 -5.17 -0.80
C ILE A 77 -5.12 -4.99 -1.84
N GLY A 78 -5.35 -5.51 -3.03
CA GLY A 78 -4.48 -5.22 -4.16
C GLY A 78 -5.02 -4.05 -4.93
N ILE A 79 -4.16 -3.07 -5.22
CA ILE A 79 -4.57 -1.88 -5.93
C ILE A 79 -3.72 -1.67 -7.17
N ALA A 80 -4.29 -0.99 -8.13
CA ALA A 80 -3.57 -0.51 -9.31
C ALA A 80 -3.60 1.01 -9.30
N PHE A 81 -2.49 1.61 -9.66
CA PHE A 81 -2.41 3.06 -9.77
C PHE A 81 -2.99 3.50 -11.12
N ASP A 82 -3.68 4.60 -11.11
CA ASP A 82 -4.24 5.17 -12.35
C ASP A 82 -3.26 6.13 -13.03
#